data_44cb64294c0c295740032b2dbc6808b0
#
_entry.id   44cb64294c0c295740032b2dbc6808b0
#
_cell.length_a   1.000
_cell.length_b   1.000
_cell.length_c   1.000
_cell.angle_alpha   90.00
_cell.angle_beta   90.00
_cell.angle_gamma   90.00
#
_symmetry.space_group_name_H-M   'P 1'
#
loop_
_entity.id
_entity.type
_entity.pdbx_description
1 polymer ?
#
loop_
_entity_poly.entity_id
_entity_poly.type
_entity_poly.pdbx_seq_one_letter_code
_entity_poly.pdbx_strand_id
1 'polypeptide(L)'
;MDLQTSIKSYKNNVASKYDFLDAGNLKQIGDQKFFCSKKIDGQTFFLSVQEDTIQILNSSFQDYSSNLQHIIDEVKNLKIKEKIIFVGELFDSSKERERNGDVIVGHSSKDQSSNLALALFDIAKQENTSHSFSDKYEKIKKLFGDDHTKPIFALTQQELELSEIQKFFDDCLQNGSEGIILRNDANIIKVKKQESIDAVILGYTLEVDQKTLRSVSFGSFKNNNEIIFIGSSGNFDSSINQSDLLGQLQKLNIKCDYIQIASNGTAYQFVKPEIVISVDFYDTQIEKSDQQPIKKPLFSISNDSLRCIGKNQSMSFLASTISAVRSDKEANTDQCGLSQLTRITGLDEDYFDLSLDLENLAKSEITKIQTFVKESKKGKAIRKFMLWKTNKEQTGVFPPYVFYYLDYSEGRKDPIKRDLNPFDDEKKALDFFNLAIEENVKKGWEEHIYG
;
A
#
# COMPACT_ATOMS: atom_id res chain seq x y z
N MET A 1 31.26 -2.44 5.70
CA MET A 1 29.97 -3.18 5.63
C MET A 1 29.13 -2.52 4.56
N ASP A 2 28.64 -3.28 3.54
CA ASP A 2 27.79 -2.68 2.53
C ASP A 2 26.38 -2.46 3.11
N LEU A 3 26.03 -1.19 3.29
CA LEU A 3 24.81 -0.74 3.92
C LEU A 3 23.57 -1.13 3.11
N GLN A 4 23.61 -0.95 1.79
CA GLN A 4 22.49 -1.27 0.91
C GLN A 4 22.20 -2.78 0.89
N THR A 5 23.23 -3.60 0.80
CA THR A 5 23.09 -5.07 0.87
C THR A 5 22.52 -5.51 2.21
N SER A 6 22.91 -4.89 3.32
CA SER A 6 22.41 -5.23 4.66
C SER A 6 20.92 -4.87 4.82
N ILE A 7 20.51 -3.69 4.37
CA ILE A 7 19.11 -3.25 4.38
C ILE A 7 18.25 -4.15 3.48
N LYS A 8 18.71 -4.45 2.26
CA LYS A 8 18.01 -5.39 1.36
C LYS A 8 17.85 -6.77 1.97
N SER A 9 18.90 -7.28 2.60
CA SER A 9 18.87 -8.58 3.27
C SER A 9 17.84 -8.59 4.41
N TYR A 10 17.82 -7.54 5.25
CA TYR A 10 16.82 -7.43 6.31
C TYR A 10 15.40 -7.39 5.74
N LYS A 11 15.13 -6.59 4.72
CA LYS A 11 13.82 -6.53 4.06
C LYS A 11 13.37 -7.90 3.54
N ASN A 12 14.25 -8.61 2.85
CA ASN A 12 13.89 -9.87 2.20
C ASN A 12 13.82 -11.06 3.16
N ASN A 13 14.58 -11.06 4.23
CA ASN A 13 14.72 -12.21 5.12
C ASN A 13 14.02 -12.04 6.47
N VAL A 14 13.69 -10.82 6.85
CA VAL A 14 13.03 -10.51 8.12
C VAL A 14 11.70 -9.80 7.89
N ALA A 15 11.71 -8.58 7.32
CA ALA A 15 10.48 -7.78 7.20
C ALA A 15 9.43 -8.39 6.27
N SER A 16 9.83 -9.15 5.24
CA SER A 16 8.90 -9.85 4.34
C SER A 16 8.29 -11.12 4.93
N LYS A 17 8.77 -11.57 6.10
CA LYS A 17 8.31 -12.78 6.78
C LYS A 17 7.40 -12.51 7.97
N TYR A 18 6.92 -11.28 8.09
CA TYR A 18 5.93 -10.98 9.10
C TYR A 18 4.61 -11.67 8.78
N ASP A 19 4.16 -12.50 9.70
CA ASP A 19 2.82 -13.05 9.66
C ASP A 19 1.79 -12.07 10.23
N PHE A 20 0.56 -12.17 9.75
CA PHE A 20 -0.57 -11.41 10.29
C PHE A 20 -1.48 -12.35 11.04
N LEU A 21 -1.93 -11.92 12.20
CA LEU A 21 -2.87 -12.68 13.02
C LEU A 21 -3.97 -11.73 13.52
N ASP A 22 -5.22 -12.16 13.34
CA ASP A 22 -6.34 -11.53 14.04
C ASP A 22 -6.29 -11.82 15.53
N ALA A 23 -6.57 -10.81 16.35
CA ALA A 23 -6.52 -10.94 17.81
C ALA A 23 -7.46 -12.04 18.35
N GLY A 24 -8.58 -12.33 17.67
CA GLY A 24 -9.47 -13.44 18.00
C GLY A 24 -8.84 -14.82 17.82
N ASN A 25 -7.74 -14.90 17.07
CA ASN A 25 -7.04 -16.13 16.70
C ASN A 25 -5.73 -16.36 17.48
N LEU A 26 -5.45 -15.59 18.52
CA LEU A 26 -4.21 -15.70 19.30
C LEU A 26 -3.89 -17.13 19.77
N LYS A 27 -4.91 -17.93 20.05
CA LYS A 27 -4.73 -19.35 20.45
C LYS A 27 -4.02 -20.22 19.39
N GLN A 28 -3.95 -19.76 18.14
CA GLN A 28 -3.31 -20.52 17.04
C GLN A 28 -1.77 -20.49 17.12
N ILE A 29 -1.17 -19.56 17.86
CA ILE A 29 0.30 -19.42 17.96
C ILE A 29 0.95 -20.45 18.90
N GLY A 30 0.15 -21.26 19.63
CA GLY A 30 0.65 -22.29 20.53
C GLY A 30 1.25 -21.74 21.84
N ASP A 31 1.62 -22.65 22.74
CA ASP A 31 2.18 -22.32 24.06
C ASP A 31 3.69 -22.02 23.93
N GLN A 32 4.04 -20.82 23.55
CA GLN A 32 5.40 -20.33 23.49
C GLN A 32 5.48 -18.89 23.98
N LYS A 33 6.65 -18.47 24.46
CA LYS A 33 6.90 -17.10 24.88
C LYS A 33 7.26 -16.21 23.70
N PHE A 34 6.78 -14.98 23.76
CA PHE A 34 7.10 -13.94 22.80
C PHE A 34 7.54 -12.68 23.51
N PHE A 35 8.48 -11.98 22.90
CA PHE A 35 8.69 -10.56 23.16
C PHE A 35 7.57 -9.78 22.48
N CYS A 36 6.81 -9.04 23.29
CA CYS A 36 5.64 -8.29 22.87
C CYS A 36 5.93 -6.79 22.97
N SER A 37 5.64 -6.07 21.90
CA SER A 37 5.71 -4.61 21.89
C SER A 37 4.45 -4.01 21.28
N LYS A 38 4.16 -2.75 21.62
CA LYS A 38 3.15 -2.00 20.88
C LYS A 38 3.56 -1.90 19.40
N LYS A 39 2.60 -1.93 18.49
CA LYS A 39 2.84 -1.63 17.09
C LYS A 39 2.70 -0.12 16.89
N ILE A 40 3.82 0.53 16.59
CA ILE A 40 3.87 1.94 16.20
C ILE A 40 3.40 2.05 14.75
N ASP A 41 2.54 3.02 14.45
CA ASP A 41 2.13 3.36 13.08
C ASP A 41 3.04 4.48 12.55
N GLY A 42 4.24 4.10 12.17
CA GLY A 42 5.29 4.97 11.68
C GLY A 42 5.89 4.48 10.38
N GLN A 43 7.14 4.83 10.15
CA GLN A 43 7.95 4.35 9.04
C GLN A 43 9.19 3.64 9.51
N THR A 44 9.49 2.49 8.91
CA THR A 44 10.71 1.75 9.22
C THR A 44 11.95 2.45 8.69
N PHE A 45 12.88 2.77 9.58
CA PHE A 45 14.17 3.39 9.30
C PHE A 45 15.33 2.55 9.82
N PHE A 46 16.50 2.77 9.21
CA PHE A 46 17.75 2.10 9.53
C PHE A 46 18.75 3.14 10.01
N LEU A 47 19.19 2.99 11.26
CA LEU A 47 20.28 3.78 11.83
C LEU A 47 21.60 3.01 11.64
N SER A 48 22.45 3.50 10.77
CA SER A 48 23.79 2.94 10.54
C SER A 48 24.82 3.71 11.35
N VAL A 49 25.58 3.00 12.17
CA VAL A 49 26.75 3.52 12.88
C VAL A 49 27.97 2.79 12.35
N GLN A 50 28.89 3.52 11.70
CA GLN A 50 30.12 2.97 11.14
C GLN A 50 31.28 3.93 11.44
N GLU A 51 32.07 3.61 12.46
CA GLU A 51 33.16 4.48 12.94
C GLU A 51 32.63 5.90 13.27
N ASP A 52 33.09 6.90 12.54
CA ASP A 52 32.66 8.30 12.72
C ASP A 52 31.43 8.70 11.87
N THR A 53 30.92 7.76 11.08
CA THR A 53 29.79 8.01 10.19
C THR A 53 28.49 7.47 10.77
N ILE A 54 27.52 8.36 10.99
CA ILE A 54 26.16 8.00 11.43
C ILE A 54 25.18 8.43 10.35
N GLN A 55 24.34 7.49 9.89
CA GLN A 55 23.33 7.74 8.86
C GLN A 55 21.98 7.14 9.25
N ILE A 56 20.91 7.87 8.92
CA ILE A 56 19.53 7.40 9.07
C ILE A 56 18.90 7.31 7.69
N LEU A 57 18.58 6.08 7.27
CA LEU A 57 18.04 5.79 5.94
C LEU A 57 16.67 5.15 6.03
N ASN A 58 15.81 5.48 5.06
CA ASN A 58 14.57 4.74 4.91
C ASN A 58 14.81 3.40 4.17
N SER A 59 13.75 2.62 4.00
CA SER A 59 13.80 1.32 3.32
C SER A 59 14.11 1.40 1.81
N SER A 60 14.09 2.61 1.23
CA SER A 60 14.46 2.89 -0.18
C SER A 60 15.85 3.50 -0.32
N PHE A 61 16.67 3.46 0.74
CA PHE A 61 18.05 3.99 0.81
C PHE A 61 18.17 5.51 0.73
N GLN A 62 17.09 6.26 0.89
CA GLN A 62 17.16 7.72 0.99
C GLN A 62 17.72 8.08 2.37
N ASP A 63 18.67 9.00 2.39
CA ASP A 63 19.35 9.49 3.61
C ASP A 63 18.61 10.69 4.18
N TYR A 64 18.15 10.59 5.42
CA TYR A 64 17.43 11.61 6.18
C TYR A 64 18.25 12.18 7.33
N SER A 65 19.54 11.87 7.42
CA SER A 65 20.41 12.28 8.52
C SER A 65 20.39 13.79 8.75
N SER A 66 20.36 14.60 7.69
CA SER A 66 20.31 16.05 7.78
C SER A 66 19.00 16.59 8.37
N ASN A 67 17.89 15.88 8.15
CA ASN A 67 16.58 16.27 8.66
C ASN A 67 16.36 15.79 10.10
N LEU A 68 17.10 14.75 10.54
CA LEU A 68 16.99 14.11 11.85
C LEU A 68 18.23 14.38 12.70
N GLN A 69 18.79 15.58 12.61
CA GLN A 69 20.05 15.96 13.27
C GLN A 69 19.98 15.77 14.81
N HIS A 70 18.85 16.05 15.42
CA HIS A 70 18.64 15.86 16.86
C HIS A 70 18.78 14.38 17.28
N ILE A 71 18.36 13.42 16.44
CA ILE A 71 18.60 11.97 16.68
C ILE A 71 20.08 11.65 16.49
N ILE A 72 20.70 12.17 15.41
CA ILE A 72 22.14 11.97 15.15
C ILE A 72 22.99 12.44 16.32
N ASP A 73 22.67 13.59 16.90
CA ASP A 73 23.43 14.18 18.00
C ASP A 73 23.34 13.32 19.30
N GLU A 74 22.16 12.75 19.57
CA GLU A 74 22.01 11.76 20.65
C GLU A 74 22.89 10.53 20.42
N VAL A 75 22.90 9.99 19.20
CA VAL A 75 23.71 8.81 18.87
C VAL A 75 25.20 9.08 18.98
N LYS A 76 25.69 10.27 18.60
CA LYS A 76 27.10 10.68 18.75
C LYS A 76 27.52 10.66 20.19
N ASN A 77 26.65 11.09 21.10
CA ASN A 77 26.96 11.14 22.56
C ASN A 77 27.20 9.75 23.13
N LEU A 78 26.62 8.69 22.52
CA LEU A 78 26.79 7.31 22.97
C LEU A 78 28.18 6.72 22.65
N LYS A 79 28.94 7.34 21.72
CA LYS A 79 30.29 6.92 21.30
C LYS A 79 30.38 5.44 20.93
N ILE A 80 29.41 4.95 20.17
CA ILE A 80 29.35 3.55 19.71
C ILE A 80 30.53 3.30 18.76
N LYS A 81 31.41 2.36 19.11
CA LYS A 81 32.62 2.05 18.32
C LYS A 81 32.39 0.90 17.30
N GLU A 82 31.33 0.14 17.49
CA GLU A 82 31.04 -1.01 16.64
C GLU A 82 30.35 -0.57 15.36
N LYS A 83 30.63 -1.31 14.26
CA LYS A 83 29.85 -1.16 13.02
C LYS A 83 28.55 -1.92 13.14
N ILE A 84 27.44 -1.19 13.25
CA ILE A 84 26.13 -1.75 13.55
C ILE A 84 25.04 -1.02 12.77
N ILE A 85 24.01 -1.77 12.35
CA ILE A 85 22.82 -1.21 11.72
C ILE A 85 21.62 -1.60 12.57
N PHE A 86 21.05 -0.62 13.24
CA PHE A 86 19.81 -0.74 14.01
C PHE A 86 18.61 -0.55 13.10
N VAL A 87 17.48 -1.15 13.49
CA VAL A 87 16.18 -0.99 12.83
C VAL A 87 15.20 -0.40 13.82
N GLY A 88 14.49 0.61 13.42
CA GLY A 88 13.50 1.27 14.26
C GLY A 88 12.33 1.79 13.45
N GLU A 89 11.29 2.19 14.17
CA GLU A 89 10.14 2.88 13.64
C GLU A 89 10.26 4.36 13.95
N LEU A 90 10.27 5.20 12.91
CA LEU A 90 10.23 6.66 13.01
C LEU A 90 8.78 7.09 13.11
N PHE A 91 8.44 7.91 14.09
CA PHE A 91 7.08 8.40 14.33
C PHE A 91 7.08 9.80 14.94
N ASP A 92 5.95 10.50 14.90
CA ASP A 92 5.78 11.80 15.55
C ASP A 92 5.40 11.60 17.04
N SER A 93 6.33 11.87 17.94
CA SER A 93 6.16 11.69 19.38
C SER A 93 5.29 12.77 20.05
N SER A 94 4.95 13.83 19.33
CA SER A 94 4.07 14.90 19.83
C SER A 94 2.58 14.57 19.72
N LYS A 95 2.23 13.50 19.01
CA LYS A 95 0.86 13.09 18.75
C LYS A 95 0.39 12.05 19.75
N GLU A 96 -0.85 12.19 20.23
CA GLU A 96 -1.49 11.17 21.09
C GLU A 96 -1.70 9.84 20.35
N ARG A 97 -1.98 9.89 19.06
CA ARG A 97 -2.09 8.73 18.18
C ARG A 97 -1.06 8.82 17.07
N GLU A 98 -0.20 7.84 17.03
CA GLU A 98 0.83 7.69 16.01
C GLU A 98 0.18 7.41 14.65
N ARG A 99 0.62 8.11 13.59
CA ARG A 99 0.18 7.89 12.22
C ARG A 99 1.35 8.03 11.25
N ASN A 100 1.44 7.13 10.29
CA ASN A 100 2.47 7.17 9.25
C ASN A 100 2.48 8.49 8.46
N GLY A 101 1.30 9.09 8.21
CA GLY A 101 1.19 10.38 7.52
C GLY A 101 1.91 11.52 8.26
N ASP A 102 1.92 11.53 9.59
CA ASP A 102 2.57 12.56 10.40
C ASP A 102 4.10 12.52 10.23
N VAL A 103 4.68 11.32 10.07
CA VAL A 103 6.12 11.15 9.78
C VAL A 103 6.50 11.80 8.47
N ILE A 104 5.66 11.63 7.46
CA ILE A 104 5.87 12.16 6.11
C ILE A 104 5.88 13.69 6.13
N VAL A 105 4.93 14.29 6.83
CA VAL A 105 4.87 15.75 7.03
C VAL A 105 6.07 16.21 7.86
N GLY A 106 6.39 15.51 8.95
CA GLY A 106 7.47 15.86 9.88
C GLY A 106 8.84 15.95 9.21
N HIS A 107 9.21 15.00 8.36
CA HIS A 107 10.53 15.06 7.71
C HIS A 107 10.59 15.94 6.45
N SER A 108 9.45 16.43 5.96
CA SER A 108 9.38 17.37 4.84
C SER A 108 9.66 18.80 5.27
N SER A 109 9.55 19.12 6.56
CA SER A 109 9.78 20.44 7.16
C SER A 109 10.82 20.36 8.27
N LYS A 110 11.89 21.18 8.18
CA LYS A 110 12.92 21.24 9.23
C LYS A 110 12.36 21.62 10.61
N ASP A 111 11.34 22.46 10.64
CA ASP A 111 10.73 22.90 11.90
C ASP A 111 9.91 21.81 12.59
N GLN A 112 9.36 20.86 11.82
CA GLN A 112 8.54 19.76 12.34
C GLN A 112 9.35 18.48 12.60
N SER A 113 10.53 18.36 12.04
CA SER A 113 11.37 17.17 12.21
C SER A 113 11.85 16.96 13.66
N SER A 114 11.88 18.02 14.47
CA SER A 114 12.25 17.95 15.91
C SER A 114 11.27 17.12 16.75
N ASN A 115 10.04 16.91 16.28
CA ASN A 115 9.02 16.10 16.96
C ASN A 115 9.16 14.60 16.63
N LEU A 116 9.96 14.25 15.63
CA LEU A 116 10.15 12.86 15.23
C LEU A 116 11.07 12.13 16.20
N ALA A 117 10.66 10.93 16.58
CA ALA A 117 11.44 10.02 17.41
C ALA A 117 11.63 8.67 16.71
N LEU A 118 12.76 8.01 16.99
CA LEU A 118 13.10 6.70 16.45
C LEU A 118 13.08 5.64 17.55
N ALA A 119 12.07 4.77 17.55
CA ALA A 119 11.93 3.64 18.45
C ALA A 119 12.64 2.42 17.88
N LEU A 120 13.78 2.04 18.43
CA LEU A 120 14.60 0.93 17.96
C LEU A 120 14.05 -0.41 18.45
N PHE A 121 13.93 -1.39 17.56
CA PHE A 121 13.36 -2.70 17.89
C PHE A 121 14.17 -3.90 17.37
N ASP A 122 15.17 -3.71 16.50
CA ASP A 122 16.00 -4.80 15.99
C ASP A 122 17.39 -4.32 15.57
N ILE A 123 18.27 -5.28 15.29
CA ILE A 123 19.57 -5.07 14.66
C ILE A 123 19.61 -5.84 13.36
N ALA A 124 19.69 -5.10 12.24
CA ALA A 124 19.75 -5.69 10.90
C ALA A 124 21.10 -6.34 10.64
N LYS A 125 22.18 -5.76 11.14
CA LYS A 125 23.55 -6.31 11.03
C LYS A 125 24.48 -5.76 12.11
N GLN A 126 25.35 -6.64 12.57
CA GLN A 126 26.44 -6.37 13.50
C GLN A 126 27.68 -7.12 13.05
N GLU A 127 28.87 -6.62 13.37
CA GLU A 127 30.11 -7.36 13.15
C GLU A 127 30.18 -8.65 13.99
N ASN A 128 30.49 -9.76 13.35
CA ASN A 128 31.00 -11.02 13.91
C ASN A 128 30.05 -11.99 14.62
N THR A 129 28.73 -11.82 14.69
CA THR A 129 27.89 -12.84 15.36
C THR A 129 26.44 -12.90 14.86
N SER A 130 25.87 -14.12 14.85
CA SER A 130 24.43 -14.34 14.83
C SER A 130 23.93 -14.28 16.27
N HIS A 131 23.06 -13.34 16.59
CA HIS A 131 22.49 -13.18 17.92
C HIS A 131 21.02 -13.58 17.92
N SER A 132 20.58 -14.14 19.05
CA SER A 132 19.14 -14.29 19.32
C SER A 132 18.45 -12.92 19.31
N PHE A 133 17.12 -12.91 19.19
CA PHE A 133 16.38 -11.65 19.31
C PHE A 133 16.57 -11.00 20.69
N SER A 134 16.59 -11.83 21.74
CA SER A 134 16.84 -11.38 23.11
C SER A 134 18.16 -10.62 23.24
N ASP A 135 19.25 -11.19 22.71
CA ASP A 135 20.59 -10.54 22.77
C ASP A 135 20.61 -9.20 22.05
N LYS A 136 19.95 -9.14 20.90
CA LYS A 136 19.82 -7.88 20.13
C LYS A 136 19.04 -6.84 20.91
N TYR A 137 17.92 -7.22 21.49
CA TYR A 137 17.08 -6.32 22.29
C TYR A 137 17.81 -5.80 23.53
N GLU A 138 18.44 -6.67 24.29
CA GLU A 138 19.24 -6.27 25.46
C GLU A 138 20.38 -5.30 25.08
N LYS A 139 21.00 -5.51 23.93
CA LYS A 139 22.01 -4.58 23.43
C LYS A 139 21.42 -3.21 23.08
N ILE A 140 20.28 -3.16 22.39
CA ILE A 140 19.59 -1.92 22.07
C ILE A 140 19.22 -1.19 23.38
N LYS A 141 18.60 -1.90 24.32
CA LYS A 141 18.17 -1.36 25.60
C LYS A 141 19.34 -0.82 26.42
N LYS A 142 20.47 -1.53 26.44
CA LYS A 142 21.69 -1.08 27.12
C LYS A 142 22.26 0.20 26.53
N LEU A 143 22.20 0.37 25.22
CA LEU A 143 22.76 1.52 24.51
C LEU A 143 21.87 2.76 24.58
N PHE A 144 20.57 2.60 24.36
CA PHE A 144 19.64 3.70 24.14
C PHE A 144 18.67 3.93 25.33
N GLY A 145 18.53 2.95 26.23
CA GLY A 145 17.46 2.97 27.23
C GLY A 145 16.07 2.85 26.64
N ASP A 146 15.06 2.87 27.48
CA ASP A 146 13.64 2.79 27.13
C ASP A 146 12.85 4.06 27.54
N ASP A 147 13.54 5.18 27.63
CA ASP A 147 12.94 6.48 27.92
C ASP A 147 12.30 7.08 26.66
N HIS A 148 10.99 6.95 26.56
CA HIS A 148 10.17 7.40 25.43
C HIS A 148 10.12 8.93 25.24
N THR A 149 10.68 9.71 26.17
CA THR A 149 10.80 11.18 26.03
C THR A 149 12.00 11.59 25.20
N LYS A 150 12.92 10.66 24.92
CA LYS A 150 14.09 10.90 24.09
C LYS A 150 13.78 10.76 22.60
N PRO A 151 14.53 11.46 21.74
CA PRO A 151 14.32 11.35 20.29
C PRO A 151 14.76 10.00 19.71
N ILE A 152 15.50 9.18 20.48
CA ILE A 152 15.84 7.80 20.14
C ILE A 152 15.89 6.94 21.41
N PHE A 153 15.26 5.78 21.36
CA PHE A 153 15.16 4.85 22.49
C PHE A 153 14.91 3.41 22.02
N ALA A 154 15.10 2.45 22.92
CA ALA A 154 14.68 1.06 22.70
C ALA A 154 13.16 0.94 22.85
N LEU A 155 12.48 0.43 21.84
CA LEU A 155 11.05 0.14 21.94
C LEU A 155 10.83 -0.89 23.05
N THR A 156 10.02 -0.55 24.05
CA THR A 156 9.74 -1.44 25.17
C THR A 156 9.19 -2.78 24.71
N GLN A 157 9.84 -3.86 25.16
CA GLN A 157 9.44 -5.24 24.93
C GLN A 157 9.12 -5.90 26.27
N GLN A 158 8.08 -6.70 26.29
CA GLN A 158 7.73 -7.55 27.44
C GLN A 158 7.73 -9.01 27.00
N GLU A 159 8.44 -9.87 27.70
CA GLU A 159 8.38 -11.30 27.46
C GLU A 159 7.12 -11.86 28.13
N LEU A 160 6.15 -12.29 27.32
CA LEU A 160 4.82 -12.73 27.76
C LEU A 160 4.52 -14.15 27.29
N GLU A 161 3.73 -14.86 28.10
CA GLU A 161 3.10 -16.11 27.74
C GLU A 161 1.76 -15.86 27.05
N LEU A 162 1.25 -16.85 26.31
CA LEU A 162 0.00 -16.75 25.54
C LEU A 162 -1.18 -16.20 26.36
N SER A 163 -1.30 -16.60 27.61
CA SER A 163 -2.36 -16.15 28.52
C SER A 163 -2.35 -14.66 28.82
N GLU A 164 -1.19 -14.01 28.70
CA GLU A 164 -0.98 -12.59 29.00
C GLU A 164 -1.08 -11.70 27.76
N ILE A 165 -0.85 -12.27 26.58
CA ILE A 165 -0.81 -11.55 25.30
C ILE A 165 -2.14 -10.86 24.99
N GLN A 166 -3.27 -11.52 25.26
CA GLN A 166 -4.59 -10.91 24.99
C GLN A 166 -4.78 -9.62 25.80
N LYS A 167 -4.46 -9.67 27.10
CA LYS A 167 -4.55 -8.47 27.96
C LYS A 167 -3.62 -7.37 27.47
N PHE A 168 -2.38 -7.72 27.13
CA PHE A 168 -1.41 -6.74 26.62
C PHE A 168 -1.92 -6.10 25.32
N PHE A 169 -2.55 -6.87 24.41
CA PHE A 169 -3.16 -6.37 23.20
C PHE A 169 -4.29 -5.38 23.50
N ASP A 170 -5.21 -5.76 24.40
CA ASP A 170 -6.35 -4.92 24.77
C ASP A 170 -5.88 -3.60 25.42
N ASP A 171 -4.88 -3.66 26.29
CA ASP A 171 -4.27 -2.49 26.92
C ASP A 171 -3.60 -1.58 25.86
N CYS A 172 -2.90 -2.13 24.87
CA CYS A 172 -2.33 -1.36 23.76
C CYS A 172 -3.39 -0.65 22.93
N LEU A 173 -4.48 -1.33 22.59
CA LEU A 173 -5.58 -0.73 21.84
C LEU A 173 -6.26 0.41 22.61
N GLN A 174 -6.51 0.24 23.90
CA GLN A 174 -7.09 1.28 24.77
C GLN A 174 -6.22 2.54 24.83
N ASN A 175 -4.90 2.36 24.71
CA ASN A 175 -3.91 3.46 24.65
C ASN A 175 -3.65 3.97 23.22
N GLY A 176 -4.53 3.67 22.26
CA GLY A 176 -4.49 4.21 20.91
C GLY A 176 -3.51 3.55 19.95
N SER A 177 -2.84 2.45 20.33
CA SER A 177 -1.95 1.71 19.44
C SER A 177 -2.74 0.91 18.39
N GLU A 178 -2.14 0.71 17.23
CA GLU A 178 -2.73 -0.03 16.10
C GLU A 178 -2.89 -1.54 16.38
N GLY A 179 -2.08 -2.05 17.30
CA GLY A 179 -1.99 -3.45 17.67
C GLY A 179 -0.66 -3.75 18.37
N ILE A 180 -0.21 -4.99 18.29
CA ILE A 180 1.06 -5.42 18.88
C ILE A 180 1.91 -6.21 17.89
N ILE A 181 3.21 -6.29 18.19
CA ILE A 181 4.14 -7.20 17.52
C ILE A 181 4.55 -8.26 18.52
N LEU A 182 4.39 -9.53 18.12
CA LEU A 182 4.92 -10.69 18.83
C LEU A 182 6.18 -11.16 18.14
N ARG A 183 7.23 -11.40 18.87
CA ARG A 183 8.51 -11.77 18.29
C ARG A 183 9.26 -12.79 19.15
N ASN A 184 9.83 -13.78 18.47
CA ASN A 184 10.86 -14.67 18.99
C ASN A 184 11.90 -14.92 17.87
N ASP A 185 12.84 -15.82 18.09
CA ASP A 185 13.89 -16.11 17.10
C ASP A 185 13.35 -16.70 15.77
N ALA A 186 12.20 -17.37 15.82
CA ALA A 186 11.62 -18.06 14.68
C ALA A 186 10.53 -17.26 13.96
N ASN A 187 9.74 -16.47 14.70
CA ASN A 187 8.51 -15.88 14.21
C ASN A 187 8.42 -14.39 14.55
N ILE A 188 7.82 -13.63 13.64
CA ILE A 188 7.42 -12.24 13.87
C ILE A 188 5.96 -12.13 13.41
N ILE A 189 5.06 -11.84 14.33
CA ILE A 189 3.62 -11.84 14.09
C ILE A 189 3.07 -10.45 14.42
N LYS A 190 2.39 -9.85 13.47
CA LYS A 190 1.62 -8.61 13.65
C LYS A 190 0.21 -9.00 14.09
N VAL A 191 -0.16 -8.65 15.30
CA VAL A 191 -1.51 -8.86 15.81
C VAL A 191 -2.25 -7.54 15.73
N LYS A 192 -3.32 -7.53 14.96
CA LYS A 192 -4.21 -6.40 14.76
C LYS A 192 -5.65 -6.82 14.94
N LYS A 193 -6.51 -5.87 15.24
CA LYS A 193 -7.95 -6.07 15.15
C LYS A 193 -8.34 -6.04 13.69
N GLN A 194 -9.11 -7.02 13.26
CA GLN A 194 -9.73 -7.02 11.95
C GLN A 194 -10.91 -6.03 11.97
N GLU A 195 -10.92 -5.11 11.04
CA GLU A 195 -12.05 -4.20 10.81
C GLU A 195 -12.92 -4.74 9.68
N SER A 196 -14.19 -4.37 9.70
CA SER A 196 -15.16 -4.79 8.70
C SER A 196 -16.06 -3.64 8.28
N ILE A 197 -16.39 -3.62 6.98
CA ILE A 197 -17.42 -2.74 6.42
C ILE A 197 -18.39 -3.55 5.57
N ASP A 198 -19.59 -3.00 5.40
CA ASP A 198 -20.50 -3.44 4.36
C ASP A 198 -20.34 -2.54 3.13
N ALA A 199 -20.19 -3.16 1.97
CA ALA A 199 -19.96 -2.50 0.70
C ALA A 199 -20.83 -3.13 -0.39
N VAL A 200 -21.07 -2.38 -1.47
CA VAL A 200 -21.80 -2.92 -2.63
C VAL A 200 -20.83 -3.40 -3.71
N ILE A 201 -21.15 -4.52 -4.36
CA ILE A 201 -20.36 -4.98 -5.50
C ILE A 201 -20.64 -4.07 -6.70
N LEU A 202 -19.55 -3.61 -7.34
CA LEU A 202 -19.59 -2.77 -8.55
C LEU A 202 -19.25 -3.55 -9.81
N GLY A 203 -18.49 -4.64 -9.68
CA GLY A 203 -18.08 -5.44 -10.81
C GLY A 203 -17.30 -6.68 -10.38
N TYR A 204 -17.04 -7.56 -11.34
CA TYR A 204 -16.33 -8.81 -11.12
C TYR A 204 -15.36 -9.13 -12.27
N THR A 205 -14.39 -9.98 -12.01
CA THR A 205 -13.53 -10.60 -13.02
C THR A 205 -13.63 -12.12 -12.94
N LEU A 206 -13.32 -12.77 -14.05
CA LEU A 206 -13.31 -14.22 -14.15
C LEU A 206 -11.89 -14.75 -14.23
N GLU A 207 -11.70 -16.00 -13.86
CA GLU A 207 -10.48 -16.74 -14.11
C GLU A 207 -10.29 -16.99 -15.61
N VAL A 208 -9.15 -17.53 -15.99
CA VAL A 208 -8.80 -17.82 -17.40
C VAL A 208 -9.82 -18.75 -18.07
N ASP A 209 -10.48 -19.60 -17.31
CA ASP A 209 -11.52 -20.52 -17.76
C ASP A 209 -12.84 -19.83 -18.15
N GLN A 210 -12.97 -18.54 -17.86
CA GLN A 210 -14.17 -17.70 -18.07
C GLN A 210 -15.44 -18.24 -17.37
N LYS A 211 -15.28 -19.09 -16.37
CA LYS A 211 -16.39 -19.75 -15.64
C LYS A 211 -16.28 -19.58 -14.12
N THR A 212 -15.10 -19.31 -13.62
CA THR A 212 -14.84 -19.19 -12.20
C THR A 212 -14.67 -17.73 -11.81
N LEU A 213 -15.33 -17.30 -10.73
CA LEU A 213 -15.18 -15.96 -10.15
C LEU A 213 -13.75 -15.79 -9.63
N ARG A 214 -13.06 -14.74 -10.07
CA ARG A 214 -11.71 -14.46 -9.62
C ARG A 214 -11.66 -13.37 -8.55
N SER A 215 -12.34 -12.26 -8.81
CA SER A 215 -12.36 -11.13 -7.88
C SER A 215 -13.61 -10.28 -8.06
N VAL A 216 -13.98 -9.58 -7.03
CA VAL A 216 -15.03 -8.55 -7.09
C VAL A 216 -14.44 -7.18 -6.77
N SER A 217 -14.97 -6.15 -7.40
CA SER A 217 -14.74 -4.76 -7.05
C SER A 217 -15.95 -4.23 -6.27
N PHE A 218 -15.69 -3.35 -5.31
CA PHE A 218 -16.72 -2.87 -4.40
C PHE A 218 -16.58 -1.37 -4.10
N GLY A 219 -17.67 -0.79 -3.66
CA GLY A 219 -17.77 0.63 -3.35
C GLY A 219 -18.69 0.94 -2.18
N SER A 220 -18.68 2.19 -1.77
CA SER A 220 -19.54 2.74 -0.72
C SER A 220 -20.36 3.88 -1.30
N PHE A 221 -21.63 3.97 -0.89
CA PHE A 221 -22.51 5.07 -1.28
C PHE A 221 -22.03 6.40 -0.69
N LYS A 222 -21.82 7.38 -1.54
CA LYS A 222 -21.62 8.77 -1.13
C LYS A 222 -22.99 9.45 -0.88
N ASN A 223 -23.91 9.16 -1.74
CA ASN A 223 -25.33 9.54 -1.65
C ASN A 223 -26.17 8.53 -2.45
N ASN A 224 -27.47 8.73 -2.53
CA ASN A 224 -28.39 7.78 -3.18
C ASN A 224 -28.09 7.53 -4.67
N ASN A 225 -27.35 8.42 -5.33
CA ASN A 225 -27.09 8.36 -6.77
C ASN A 225 -25.60 8.21 -7.09
N GLU A 226 -24.71 8.24 -6.08
CA GLU A 226 -23.27 8.23 -6.28
C GLU A 226 -22.59 7.20 -5.40
N ILE A 227 -21.65 6.45 -5.99
CA ILE A 227 -20.82 5.45 -5.31
C ILE A 227 -19.36 5.74 -5.55
N ILE A 228 -18.58 5.79 -4.47
CA ILE A 228 -17.12 5.81 -4.52
C ILE A 228 -16.63 4.37 -4.62
N PHE A 229 -15.81 4.09 -5.62
CA PHE A 229 -15.03 2.86 -5.65
C PHE A 229 -14.04 2.84 -4.46
N ILE A 230 -14.00 1.76 -3.69
CA ILE A 230 -13.12 1.62 -2.55
C ILE A 230 -12.00 0.62 -2.84
N GLY A 231 -12.34 -0.55 -3.36
CA GLY A 231 -11.37 -1.59 -3.54
C GLY A 231 -11.84 -2.77 -4.37
N SER A 232 -11.00 -3.78 -4.39
CA SER A 232 -11.31 -5.08 -4.98
C SER A 232 -10.60 -6.18 -4.19
N SER A 233 -11.20 -7.35 -4.13
CA SER A 233 -10.61 -8.54 -3.51
C SER A 233 -10.89 -9.79 -4.34
N GLY A 234 -9.89 -10.67 -4.41
CA GLY A 234 -10.02 -12.04 -4.88
C GLY A 234 -9.95 -13.05 -3.75
N ASN A 235 -9.87 -12.58 -2.49
CA ASN A 235 -9.92 -13.43 -1.32
C ASN A 235 -11.37 -13.53 -0.86
N PHE A 236 -11.89 -14.76 -0.75
CA PHE A 236 -13.24 -15.05 -0.29
C PHE A 236 -13.15 -15.98 0.90
N ASP A 237 -13.99 -15.74 1.91
CA ASP A 237 -14.17 -16.72 3.00
C ASP A 237 -14.69 -18.03 2.43
N SER A 238 -14.27 -19.14 3.03
CA SER A 238 -14.62 -20.49 2.59
C SER A 238 -16.12 -20.80 2.66
N SER A 239 -16.89 -20.05 3.43
CA SER A 239 -18.35 -20.17 3.51
C SER A 239 -19.08 -19.60 2.30
N ILE A 240 -18.41 -18.78 1.47
CA ILE A 240 -19.03 -18.15 0.31
C ILE A 240 -19.06 -19.10 -0.88
N ASN A 241 -20.27 -19.40 -1.37
CA ASN A 241 -20.43 -20.10 -2.63
C ASN A 241 -20.20 -19.16 -3.82
N GLN A 242 -18.95 -19.15 -4.32
CA GLN A 242 -18.55 -18.25 -5.42
C GLN A 242 -19.29 -18.50 -6.72
N SER A 243 -19.78 -19.76 -6.96
CA SER A 243 -20.56 -20.08 -8.16
C SER A 243 -21.95 -19.44 -8.13
N ASP A 244 -22.60 -19.50 -6.95
CA ASP A 244 -23.91 -18.86 -6.77
C ASP A 244 -23.79 -17.35 -6.83
N LEU A 245 -22.75 -16.77 -6.22
CA LEU A 245 -22.47 -15.34 -6.30
C LEU A 245 -22.25 -14.89 -7.75
N LEU A 246 -21.45 -15.65 -8.52
CA LEU A 246 -21.25 -15.37 -9.94
C LEU A 246 -22.55 -15.41 -10.72
N GLY A 247 -23.40 -16.42 -10.47
CA GLY A 247 -24.71 -16.54 -11.12
C GLY A 247 -25.65 -15.34 -10.83
N GLN A 248 -25.56 -14.76 -9.63
CA GLN A 248 -26.29 -13.55 -9.28
C GLN A 248 -25.70 -12.32 -10.00
N LEU A 249 -24.36 -12.14 -9.96
CA LEU A 249 -23.66 -11.01 -10.59
C LEU A 249 -23.92 -10.94 -12.09
N GLN A 250 -23.89 -12.08 -12.79
CA GLN A 250 -24.15 -12.14 -14.24
C GLN A 250 -25.54 -11.63 -14.64
N LYS A 251 -26.54 -11.79 -13.78
CA LYS A 251 -27.90 -11.26 -14.00
C LYS A 251 -27.98 -9.72 -13.83
N LEU A 252 -27.02 -9.15 -13.14
CA LEU A 252 -26.95 -7.71 -12.83
C LEU A 252 -26.00 -6.95 -13.75
N ASN A 253 -25.44 -7.56 -14.79
CA ASN A 253 -24.53 -6.89 -15.71
C ASN A 253 -25.15 -5.62 -16.29
N ILE A 254 -24.42 -4.50 -16.21
CA ILE A 254 -24.81 -3.22 -16.79
C ILE A 254 -23.66 -2.57 -17.56
N LYS A 255 -23.98 -1.56 -18.35
CA LYS A 255 -22.99 -0.78 -19.07
C LYS A 255 -22.27 0.18 -18.12
N CYS A 256 -20.96 0.35 -18.34
CA CYS A 256 -20.16 1.37 -17.69
C CYS A 256 -19.26 2.03 -18.75
N ASP A 257 -19.11 3.36 -18.68
CA ASP A 257 -18.21 4.14 -19.54
C ASP A 257 -16.75 4.12 -19.04
N TYR A 258 -16.50 3.50 -17.87
CA TYR A 258 -15.19 3.36 -17.27
C TYR A 258 -14.64 1.95 -17.44
N ILE A 259 -13.36 1.83 -17.77
CA ILE A 259 -12.67 0.55 -17.85
C ILE A 259 -11.78 0.40 -16.62
N GLN A 260 -12.15 -0.49 -15.72
CA GLN A 260 -11.33 -0.89 -14.60
C GLN A 260 -10.60 -2.18 -14.92
N ILE A 261 -9.33 -2.26 -14.56
CA ILE A 261 -8.47 -3.41 -14.85
C ILE A 261 -7.90 -3.94 -13.54
N ALA A 262 -8.05 -5.24 -13.33
CA ALA A 262 -7.43 -5.97 -12.22
C ALA A 262 -5.91 -6.06 -12.38
N SER A 263 -5.20 -6.42 -11.32
CA SER A 263 -3.73 -6.53 -11.30
C SER A 263 -3.16 -7.49 -12.35
N ASN A 264 -3.94 -8.49 -12.77
CA ASN A 264 -3.56 -9.45 -13.81
C ASN A 264 -3.87 -8.98 -15.25
N GLY A 265 -4.44 -7.79 -15.44
CA GLY A 265 -4.79 -7.23 -16.74
C GLY A 265 -6.22 -7.55 -17.24
N THR A 266 -7.01 -8.29 -16.46
CA THR A 266 -8.42 -8.57 -16.82
C THR A 266 -9.29 -7.36 -16.52
N ALA A 267 -10.19 -7.00 -17.45
CA ALA A 267 -11.16 -5.94 -17.23
C ALA A 267 -12.34 -6.43 -16.37
N TYR A 268 -12.78 -5.58 -15.45
CA TYR A 268 -13.99 -5.83 -14.67
C TYR A 268 -15.23 -5.71 -15.54
N GLN A 269 -16.16 -6.64 -15.34
CA GLN A 269 -17.53 -6.54 -15.83
C GLN A 269 -18.36 -5.86 -14.74
N PHE A 270 -18.95 -4.71 -15.06
CA PHE A 270 -19.73 -3.93 -14.10
C PHE A 270 -21.13 -4.48 -13.91
N VAL A 271 -21.63 -4.36 -12.68
CA VAL A 271 -22.97 -4.82 -12.30
C VAL A 271 -23.75 -3.69 -11.62
N LYS A 272 -25.08 -3.81 -11.58
CA LYS A 272 -25.91 -2.97 -10.71
C LYS A 272 -25.49 -3.15 -9.28
N PRO A 273 -25.30 -2.07 -8.50
CA PRO A 273 -24.85 -2.14 -7.11
C PRO A 273 -25.97 -2.55 -6.16
N GLU A 274 -26.44 -3.78 -6.30
CA GLU A 274 -27.56 -4.35 -5.53
C GLU A 274 -27.11 -5.42 -4.52
N ILE A 275 -25.93 -6.03 -4.72
CA ILE A 275 -25.42 -7.08 -3.82
C ILE A 275 -24.51 -6.44 -2.78
N VAL A 276 -24.87 -6.60 -1.52
CA VAL A 276 -24.09 -6.16 -0.36
C VAL A 276 -23.17 -7.30 0.10
N ILE A 277 -21.95 -6.95 0.42
CA ILE A 277 -20.93 -7.85 0.96
C ILE A 277 -20.31 -7.25 2.22
N SER A 278 -19.92 -8.10 3.17
CA SER A 278 -18.98 -7.69 4.21
C SER A 278 -17.55 -7.87 3.71
N VAL A 279 -16.76 -6.83 3.91
CA VAL A 279 -15.34 -6.79 3.54
C VAL A 279 -14.53 -6.60 4.81
N ASP A 280 -13.76 -7.62 5.16
CA ASP A 280 -12.84 -7.59 6.28
C ASP A 280 -11.45 -7.17 5.82
N PHE A 281 -10.73 -6.42 6.62
CA PHE A 281 -9.38 -5.95 6.32
C PHE A 281 -8.62 -5.62 7.61
N TYR A 282 -7.28 -5.56 7.50
CA TYR A 282 -6.43 -5.29 8.68
C TYR A 282 -5.99 -3.84 8.78
N ASP A 283 -6.02 -3.09 7.68
CA ASP A 283 -5.55 -1.72 7.67
C ASP A 283 -6.09 -0.93 6.49
N THR A 284 -6.04 0.40 6.59
CA THR A 284 -6.41 1.34 5.53
C THR A 284 -5.23 2.23 5.17
N GLN A 285 -5.06 2.49 3.89
CA GLN A 285 -4.13 3.49 3.39
C GLN A 285 -4.90 4.59 2.68
N ILE A 286 -4.64 5.83 3.04
CA ILE A 286 -5.23 7.03 2.42
C ILE A 286 -4.27 7.71 1.45
N GLU A 287 -2.98 7.38 1.54
CA GLU A 287 -1.91 7.93 0.73
C GLU A 287 -1.11 6.83 0.04
N LYS A 288 -0.54 7.15 -1.11
CA LYS A 288 0.41 6.31 -1.84
C LYS A 288 1.81 6.47 -1.24
N SER A 289 2.74 5.63 -1.70
CA SER A 289 4.17 5.71 -1.32
C SER A 289 4.85 7.02 -1.73
N ASP A 290 4.27 7.78 -2.66
CA ASP A 290 4.70 9.11 -3.09
C ASP A 290 4.01 10.26 -2.35
N GLN A 291 3.31 9.95 -1.25
CA GLN A 291 2.59 10.89 -0.39
C GLN A 291 1.36 11.57 -1.04
N GLN A 292 1.00 11.14 -2.23
CA GLN A 292 -0.21 11.67 -2.87
C GLN A 292 -1.45 10.95 -2.34
N PRO A 293 -2.56 11.68 -2.12
CA PRO A 293 -3.81 11.07 -1.70
C PRO A 293 -4.24 9.97 -2.68
N ILE A 294 -4.74 8.88 -2.16
CA ILE A 294 -5.36 7.84 -2.99
C ILE A 294 -6.65 8.40 -3.57
N LYS A 295 -6.74 8.43 -4.90
CA LYS A 295 -7.95 8.86 -5.62
C LYS A 295 -8.51 7.71 -6.41
N LYS A 296 -9.83 7.52 -6.30
CA LYS A 296 -10.56 6.43 -6.97
C LYS A 296 -11.79 6.95 -7.68
N PRO A 297 -12.30 6.21 -8.69
CA PRO A 297 -13.48 6.61 -9.45
C PRO A 297 -14.69 6.86 -8.56
N LEU A 298 -15.42 7.91 -8.89
CA LEU A 298 -16.77 8.19 -8.42
C LEU A 298 -17.73 7.86 -9.55
N PHE A 299 -18.73 7.05 -9.27
CA PHE A 299 -19.73 6.62 -10.22
C PHE A 299 -21.08 7.25 -9.90
N SER A 300 -21.74 7.78 -10.92
CA SER A 300 -23.17 8.08 -10.88
C SER A 300 -23.98 6.84 -11.32
N ILE A 301 -25.04 6.57 -10.62
CA ILE A 301 -25.93 5.43 -10.85
C ILE A 301 -27.13 5.89 -11.67
N SER A 302 -27.41 5.19 -12.76
CA SER A 302 -28.69 5.27 -13.45
C SER A 302 -29.31 3.87 -13.57
N ASN A 303 -30.58 3.78 -13.96
CA ASN A 303 -31.29 2.50 -14.03
C ASN A 303 -30.56 1.43 -14.87
N ASP A 304 -29.83 1.84 -15.93
CA ASP A 304 -29.23 0.94 -16.90
C ASP A 304 -27.73 1.11 -17.10
N SER A 305 -27.07 1.99 -16.32
CA SER A 305 -25.64 2.23 -16.45
C SER A 305 -24.99 2.82 -15.22
N LEU A 306 -23.70 2.54 -15.06
CA LEU A 306 -22.80 3.28 -14.20
C LEU A 306 -21.97 4.23 -15.06
N ARG A 307 -21.86 5.49 -14.61
CA ARG A 307 -21.08 6.50 -15.31
C ARG A 307 -20.00 7.05 -14.38
N CYS A 308 -18.77 7.03 -14.83
CA CYS A 308 -17.67 7.64 -14.07
C CYS A 308 -17.72 9.16 -14.21
N ILE A 309 -18.10 9.85 -13.15
CA ILE A 309 -18.24 11.32 -13.13
C ILE A 309 -17.02 12.04 -12.58
N GLY A 310 -16.03 11.31 -12.05
CA GLY A 310 -14.83 11.91 -11.52
C GLY A 310 -13.97 10.95 -10.72
N LYS A 311 -13.03 11.51 -9.96
CA LYS A 311 -12.23 10.81 -8.97
C LYS A 311 -12.26 11.56 -7.67
N ASN A 312 -12.66 10.89 -6.61
CA ASN A 312 -12.62 11.42 -5.26
C ASN A 312 -11.40 10.90 -4.50
N GLN A 313 -10.98 11.62 -3.48
CA GLN A 313 -10.12 11.05 -2.46
C GLN A 313 -10.79 9.80 -1.88
N SER A 314 -10.01 8.82 -1.62
CA SER A 314 -10.48 7.51 -1.17
C SER A 314 -9.36 6.80 -0.40
N MET A 315 -9.55 5.53 -0.10
CA MET A 315 -8.59 4.69 0.59
C MET A 315 -8.37 3.37 -0.13
N SER A 316 -7.37 2.63 0.29
CA SER A 316 -7.17 1.23 -0.07
C SER A 316 -7.17 0.38 1.19
N PHE A 317 -7.75 -0.80 1.11
CA PHE A 317 -7.72 -1.79 2.17
C PHE A 317 -6.54 -2.74 1.99
N LEU A 318 -5.84 -3.01 3.07
CA LEU A 318 -4.76 -3.99 3.10
C LEU A 318 -5.31 -5.36 3.50
N ALA A 319 -4.92 -6.38 2.74
CA ALA A 319 -5.32 -7.78 2.95
C ALA A 319 -6.85 -7.96 3.05
N SER A 320 -7.60 -7.31 2.16
CA SER A 320 -9.06 -7.39 2.16
C SER A 320 -9.55 -8.81 1.78
N THR A 321 -10.56 -9.27 2.51
CA THR A 321 -11.26 -10.54 2.29
C THR A 321 -12.76 -10.29 2.25
N ILE A 322 -13.45 -10.88 1.31
CA ILE A 322 -14.92 -10.91 1.30
C ILE A 322 -15.35 -11.96 2.31
N SER A 323 -15.91 -11.54 3.44
CA SER A 323 -16.25 -12.44 4.55
C SER A 323 -17.69 -12.95 4.50
N ALA A 324 -18.60 -12.20 3.89
CA ALA A 324 -19.99 -12.64 3.74
C ALA A 324 -20.69 -11.94 2.55
N VAL A 325 -21.68 -12.62 1.99
CA VAL A 325 -22.72 -12.01 1.15
C VAL A 325 -23.92 -11.68 2.04
N ARG A 326 -24.28 -10.40 2.11
CA ARG A 326 -25.23 -9.85 3.08
C ARG A 326 -26.64 -9.74 2.48
N SER A 327 -27.33 -10.86 2.38
CA SER A 327 -28.74 -10.89 1.92
C SER A 327 -29.73 -10.27 2.91
N ASP A 328 -29.29 -10.01 4.13
CA ASP A 328 -30.01 -9.33 5.20
C ASP A 328 -29.92 -7.80 5.13
N LYS A 329 -29.13 -7.26 4.18
CA LYS A 329 -28.88 -5.82 4.02
C LYS A 329 -29.30 -5.29 2.66
N GLU A 330 -29.68 -4.02 2.66
CA GLU A 330 -30.04 -3.27 1.47
C GLU A 330 -28.86 -2.42 0.97
N ALA A 331 -28.74 -2.33 -0.35
CA ALA A 331 -27.72 -1.51 -1.00
C ALA A 331 -28.16 -0.02 -0.99
N ASN A 332 -27.89 0.68 0.11
CA ASN A 332 -28.23 2.08 0.31
C ASN A 332 -27.17 2.81 1.16
N THR A 333 -27.33 4.11 1.33
CA THR A 333 -26.43 4.97 2.11
C THR A 333 -26.37 4.60 3.60
N ASP A 334 -27.47 4.12 4.19
CA ASP A 334 -27.53 3.83 5.61
C ASP A 334 -26.70 2.58 5.96
N GLN A 335 -26.68 1.59 5.06
CA GLN A 335 -26.03 0.30 5.30
C GLN A 335 -24.67 0.16 4.64
N CYS A 336 -24.43 0.87 3.53
CA CYS A 336 -23.19 0.79 2.75
C CYS A 336 -22.60 2.19 2.47
N GLY A 337 -22.88 3.17 3.33
CA GLY A 337 -22.47 4.56 3.15
C GLY A 337 -21.07 4.88 3.69
N LEU A 338 -20.62 6.10 3.42
CA LEU A 338 -19.32 6.64 3.82
C LEU A 338 -19.12 6.70 5.35
N SER A 339 -20.20 6.78 6.12
CA SER A 339 -20.15 6.81 7.59
C SER A 339 -19.37 5.65 8.20
N GLN A 340 -19.34 4.47 7.54
CA GLN A 340 -18.51 3.35 8.00
C GLN A 340 -17.02 3.65 7.80
N LEU A 341 -16.66 4.31 6.72
CA LEU A 341 -15.28 4.66 6.39
C LEU A 341 -14.76 5.76 7.30
N THR A 342 -15.56 6.81 7.53
CA THR A 342 -15.21 7.91 8.44
C THR A 342 -15.01 7.41 9.87
N ARG A 343 -15.87 6.50 10.35
CA ARG A 343 -15.72 5.87 11.66
C ARG A 343 -14.39 5.13 11.82
N ILE A 344 -13.97 4.37 10.81
CA ILE A 344 -12.76 3.55 10.88
C ILE A 344 -11.50 4.40 10.75
N THR A 345 -11.52 5.38 9.85
CA THR A 345 -10.33 6.19 9.54
C THR A 345 -10.18 7.43 10.41
N GLY A 346 -11.28 7.89 11.04
CA GLY A 346 -11.34 9.18 11.73
C GLY A 346 -11.28 10.38 10.78
N LEU A 347 -11.48 10.15 9.47
CA LEU A 347 -11.57 11.23 8.47
C LEU A 347 -12.97 11.78 8.42
N ASP A 348 -13.12 13.08 8.14
CA ASP A 348 -14.41 13.71 7.90
C ASP A 348 -14.98 13.32 6.52
N GLU A 349 -16.28 13.41 6.33
CA GLU A 349 -16.94 13.14 5.04
C GLU A 349 -16.42 14.05 3.93
N ASP A 350 -16.08 15.31 4.26
CA ASP A 350 -15.47 16.27 3.33
C ASP A 350 -14.17 15.76 2.68
N TYR A 351 -13.46 14.85 3.32
CA TYR A 351 -12.32 14.18 2.71
C TYR A 351 -12.68 13.50 1.40
N PHE A 352 -13.90 12.97 1.28
CA PHE A 352 -14.39 12.28 0.11
C PHE A 352 -15.04 13.21 -0.93
N ASP A 353 -15.08 14.54 -0.67
CA ASP A 353 -15.76 15.51 -1.53
C ASP A 353 -14.90 16.13 -2.63
N LEU A 354 -13.58 15.99 -2.59
CA LEU A 354 -12.68 16.48 -3.62
C LEU A 354 -12.85 15.68 -4.93
N SER A 355 -13.91 15.96 -5.66
CA SER A 355 -14.17 15.38 -6.97
C SER A 355 -13.45 16.16 -8.06
N LEU A 356 -12.85 15.43 -9.01
CA LEU A 356 -12.44 15.97 -10.30
C LEU A 356 -13.57 15.75 -11.28
N ASP A 357 -14.13 16.85 -11.77
CA ASP A 357 -15.04 16.82 -12.90
C ASP A 357 -14.27 16.41 -14.16
N LEU A 358 -14.35 15.14 -14.52
CA LEU A 358 -13.66 14.60 -15.68
C LEU A 358 -14.29 15.05 -17.01
N GLU A 359 -15.54 15.52 -16.99
CA GLU A 359 -16.26 15.91 -18.20
C GLU A 359 -15.77 17.24 -18.76
N ASN A 360 -15.37 18.15 -17.87
CA ASN A 360 -14.87 19.47 -18.21
C ASN A 360 -13.35 19.56 -18.32
N LEU A 361 -12.62 18.44 -18.14
CA LEU A 361 -11.18 18.43 -18.32
C LEU A 361 -10.79 18.48 -19.80
N ALA A 362 -9.73 19.22 -20.10
CA ALA A 362 -9.14 19.25 -21.43
C ALA A 362 -8.76 17.84 -21.89
N LYS A 363 -9.00 17.54 -23.15
CA LYS A 363 -8.66 16.21 -23.72
C LYS A 363 -7.15 16.05 -23.78
N SER A 364 -6.69 14.87 -23.35
CA SER A 364 -5.29 14.47 -23.56
C SER A 364 -5.04 14.19 -25.05
N GLU A 365 -3.82 14.44 -25.48
CA GLU A 365 -3.37 14.18 -26.85
C GLU A 365 -2.14 13.28 -26.86
N ILE A 366 -2.03 12.43 -27.89
CA ILE A 366 -0.83 11.64 -28.13
C ILE A 366 0.14 12.50 -28.94
N THR A 367 1.24 12.93 -28.33
CA THR A 367 2.26 13.75 -29.00
C THR A 367 3.25 12.90 -29.79
N LYS A 368 3.47 11.64 -29.37
CA LYS A 368 4.35 10.71 -30.07
C LYS A 368 3.88 9.27 -29.88
N ILE A 369 3.92 8.49 -30.96
CA ILE A 369 3.63 7.07 -30.95
C ILE A 369 4.59 6.34 -31.90
N GLN A 370 5.17 5.24 -31.42
CA GLN A 370 5.93 4.31 -32.26
C GLN A 370 5.55 2.88 -31.89
N THR A 371 5.38 2.06 -32.91
CA THR A 371 5.03 0.65 -32.76
C THR A 371 6.06 -0.19 -33.48
N PHE A 372 6.57 -1.20 -32.79
CA PHE A 372 7.53 -2.15 -33.34
C PHE A 372 6.96 -3.55 -33.34
N VAL A 373 7.24 -4.30 -34.39
CA VAL A 373 6.79 -5.68 -34.56
C VAL A 373 7.98 -6.59 -34.78
N LYS A 374 7.83 -7.84 -34.35
CA LYS A 374 8.81 -8.89 -34.55
C LYS A 374 8.10 -10.21 -34.76
N GLU A 375 8.40 -10.88 -35.87
CA GLU A 375 7.95 -12.26 -36.08
C GLU A 375 8.76 -13.22 -35.21
N SER A 376 8.08 -14.12 -34.55
CA SER A 376 8.67 -15.17 -33.71
C SER A 376 8.06 -16.53 -34.07
N LYS A 377 8.72 -17.62 -33.62
CA LYS A 377 8.17 -18.99 -33.78
C LYS A 377 6.83 -19.21 -33.07
N LYS A 378 6.47 -18.33 -32.15
CA LYS A 378 5.25 -18.39 -31.33
C LYS A 378 4.17 -17.41 -31.79
N GLY A 379 4.42 -16.61 -32.85
CA GLY A 379 3.54 -15.59 -33.37
C GLY A 379 4.20 -14.22 -33.43
N LYS A 380 3.37 -13.19 -33.54
CA LYS A 380 3.80 -11.82 -33.73
C LYS A 380 3.92 -11.09 -32.39
N ALA A 381 5.12 -10.66 -32.04
CA ALA A 381 5.37 -9.79 -30.89
C ALA A 381 5.20 -8.33 -31.29
N ILE A 382 4.53 -7.53 -30.44
CA ILE A 382 4.26 -6.11 -30.70
C ILE A 382 4.68 -5.30 -29.46
N ARG A 383 5.44 -4.22 -29.70
CA ARG A 383 5.78 -3.24 -28.68
C ARG A 383 5.31 -1.86 -29.10
N LYS A 384 4.60 -1.18 -28.21
CA LYS A 384 4.03 0.14 -28.47
C LYS A 384 4.52 1.14 -27.43
N PHE A 385 5.04 2.25 -27.92
CA PHE A 385 5.55 3.37 -27.12
C PHE A 385 4.69 4.58 -27.43
N MET A 386 4.17 5.22 -26.40
CA MET A 386 3.32 6.41 -26.55
C MET A 386 3.76 7.49 -25.57
N LEU A 387 3.76 8.72 -26.02
CA LEU A 387 3.92 9.89 -25.20
C LEU A 387 2.63 10.71 -25.27
N TRP A 388 2.04 10.96 -24.14
CA TRP A 388 0.83 11.75 -24.01
C TRP A 388 1.12 13.07 -23.33
N LYS A 389 0.53 14.14 -23.84
CA LYS A 389 0.31 15.37 -23.12
C LYS A 389 -1.07 15.35 -22.51
N THR A 390 -1.17 15.52 -21.21
CA THR A 390 -2.46 15.35 -20.54
C THR A 390 -3.38 16.54 -20.73
N ASN A 391 -2.81 17.75 -20.87
CA ASN A 391 -3.52 19.04 -20.87
C ASN A 391 -4.38 19.25 -19.62
N LYS A 392 -3.97 18.64 -18.49
CA LYS A 392 -4.71 18.62 -17.22
C LYS A 392 -3.85 18.98 -16.01
N GLU A 393 -2.62 19.43 -16.23
CA GLU A 393 -1.63 19.77 -15.20
C GLU A 393 -2.14 20.83 -14.22
N GLN A 394 -2.95 21.76 -14.69
CA GLN A 394 -3.57 22.80 -13.87
C GLN A 394 -4.49 22.25 -12.75
N THR A 395 -4.89 21.00 -12.86
CA THR A 395 -5.69 20.35 -11.80
C THR A 395 -4.85 19.93 -10.60
N GLY A 396 -3.51 19.96 -10.71
CA GLY A 396 -2.59 19.44 -9.69
C GLY A 396 -2.64 17.93 -9.48
N VAL A 397 -3.43 17.22 -10.29
CA VAL A 397 -3.69 15.76 -10.15
C VAL A 397 -3.06 14.97 -11.28
N PHE A 398 -3.01 15.54 -12.45
CA PHE A 398 -2.41 14.89 -13.62
C PHE A 398 -1.03 15.53 -13.92
N PRO A 399 -0.02 14.68 -14.21
CA PRO A 399 1.25 15.21 -14.71
C PRO A 399 1.04 15.80 -16.12
N PRO A 400 1.86 16.78 -16.54
CA PRO A 400 1.78 17.33 -17.90
C PRO A 400 1.98 16.28 -18.99
N TYR A 401 2.92 15.34 -18.78
CA TYR A 401 3.30 14.33 -19.75
C TYR A 401 3.28 12.93 -19.13
N VAL A 402 2.88 11.93 -19.94
CA VAL A 402 2.87 10.51 -19.55
C VAL A 402 3.46 9.69 -20.66
N PHE A 403 4.55 8.99 -20.35
CA PHE A 403 5.04 7.90 -21.21
C PHE A 403 4.30 6.62 -20.89
N TYR A 404 3.87 5.91 -21.93
CA TYR A 404 3.17 4.64 -21.80
C TYR A 404 3.75 3.60 -22.76
N TYR A 405 4.22 2.50 -22.19
CA TYR A 405 4.78 1.37 -22.90
C TYR A 405 3.90 0.15 -22.78
N LEU A 406 3.67 -0.53 -23.90
CA LEU A 406 2.93 -1.77 -23.97
C LEU A 406 3.76 -2.83 -24.70
N ASP A 407 3.81 -4.04 -24.15
CA ASP A 407 4.45 -5.19 -24.78
C ASP A 407 3.48 -6.37 -24.81
N TYR A 408 3.07 -6.73 -26.02
CA TYR A 408 2.15 -7.83 -26.35
C TYR A 408 2.91 -9.09 -26.82
N SER A 409 4.13 -9.32 -26.36
CA SER A 409 4.88 -10.50 -26.74
C SER A 409 4.24 -11.77 -26.19
N GLU A 410 4.06 -12.77 -27.03
CA GLU A 410 3.50 -14.06 -26.66
C GLU A 410 4.37 -14.84 -25.66
N GLY A 411 3.74 -15.74 -24.91
CA GLY A 411 4.42 -16.62 -23.94
C GLY A 411 4.73 -15.98 -22.60
N ARG A 412 4.15 -14.83 -22.30
CA ARG A 412 4.20 -14.17 -20.99
C ARG A 412 3.15 -14.76 -20.06
N LYS A 413 3.44 -14.75 -18.76
CA LYS A 413 2.47 -15.06 -17.71
C LYS A 413 1.32 -14.04 -17.71
N ASP A 414 1.66 -12.76 -17.90
CA ASP A 414 0.70 -11.68 -18.09
C ASP A 414 0.62 -11.34 -19.58
N PRO A 415 -0.59 -11.34 -20.18
CA PRO A 415 -0.74 -11.16 -21.63
C PRO A 415 -0.23 -9.81 -22.14
N ILE A 416 -0.21 -8.80 -21.28
CA ILE A 416 0.26 -7.44 -21.61
C ILE A 416 1.17 -6.93 -20.51
N LYS A 417 2.44 -6.65 -20.84
CA LYS A 417 3.28 -5.82 -19.95
C LYS A 417 2.91 -4.36 -20.20
N ARG A 418 2.69 -3.63 -19.13
CA ARG A 418 2.44 -2.18 -19.14
C ARG A 418 3.49 -1.50 -18.28
N ASP A 419 3.93 -0.33 -18.76
CA ASP A 419 4.80 0.55 -18.01
C ASP A 419 4.32 1.98 -18.24
N LEU A 420 4.12 2.75 -17.17
CA LEU A 420 3.59 4.10 -17.21
C LEU A 420 4.45 4.98 -16.34
N ASN A 421 5.04 6.01 -16.95
CA ASN A 421 5.94 6.93 -16.29
C ASN A 421 5.45 8.37 -16.48
N PRO A 422 5.16 9.11 -15.39
CA PRO A 422 4.77 10.50 -15.44
C PRO A 422 6.01 11.43 -15.51
N PHE A 423 5.87 12.59 -16.16
CA PHE A 423 6.90 13.60 -16.26
C PHE A 423 6.30 15.01 -16.13
N ASP A 424 7.05 15.89 -15.50
CA ASP A 424 6.75 17.32 -15.33
C ASP A 424 7.26 18.18 -16.49
N ASP A 425 8.16 17.64 -17.32
CA ASP A 425 8.88 18.35 -18.39
C ASP A 425 8.87 17.52 -19.68
N GLU A 426 8.60 18.22 -20.81
CA GLU A 426 8.49 17.56 -22.12
C GLU A 426 9.80 16.95 -22.58
N LYS A 427 10.92 17.64 -22.34
CA LYS A 427 12.23 17.18 -22.77
C LYS A 427 12.61 15.88 -22.03
N LYS A 428 12.41 15.85 -20.72
CA LYS A 428 12.65 14.64 -19.92
C LYS A 428 11.79 13.46 -20.41
N ALA A 429 10.52 13.74 -20.74
CA ALA A 429 9.60 12.74 -21.25
C ALA A 429 10.04 12.19 -22.63
N LEU A 430 10.52 13.08 -23.52
CA LEU A 430 11.05 12.70 -24.83
C LEU A 430 12.36 11.93 -24.73
N ASP A 431 13.27 12.38 -23.88
CA ASP A 431 14.55 11.69 -23.64
C ASP A 431 14.30 10.27 -23.11
N PHE A 432 13.36 10.11 -22.16
CA PHE A 432 12.96 8.82 -21.65
C PHE A 432 12.29 7.95 -22.73
N PHE A 433 11.43 8.52 -23.55
CA PHE A 433 10.78 7.83 -24.67
C PHE A 433 11.83 7.22 -25.64
N ASN A 434 12.83 8.00 -26.01
CA ASN A 434 13.89 7.57 -26.91
C ASN A 434 14.77 6.46 -26.24
N LEU A 435 15.15 6.66 -24.97
CA LEU A 435 15.92 5.67 -24.23
C LEU A 435 15.15 4.35 -24.09
N ALA A 436 13.86 4.41 -23.80
CA ALA A 436 13.03 3.21 -23.69
C ALA A 436 12.96 2.41 -25.00
N ILE A 437 12.98 3.08 -26.15
CA ILE A 437 13.07 2.42 -27.45
C ILE A 437 14.44 1.76 -27.62
N GLU A 438 15.53 2.46 -27.37
CA GLU A 438 16.88 1.92 -27.46
C GLU A 438 17.08 0.67 -26.61
N GLU A 439 16.54 0.67 -25.39
CA GLU A 439 16.64 -0.46 -24.48
C GLU A 439 15.78 -1.65 -24.90
N ASN A 440 14.62 -1.41 -25.45
CA ASN A 440 13.63 -2.47 -25.71
C ASN A 440 13.57 -2.92 -27.17
N VAL A 441 14.00 -2.11 -28.14
CA VAL A 441 13.96 -2.41 -29.57
C VAL A 441 15.35 -2.80 -30.05
N LYS A 442 15.66 -4.10 -29.95
CA LYS A 442 16.94 -4.68 -30.39
C LYS A 442 16.78 -5.37 -31.74
N LYS A 443 17.86 -5.98 -32.25
CA LYS A 443 17.90 -6.67 -33.55
C LYS A 443 16.68 -7.55 -33.82
N GLY A 444 16.08 -7.35 -34.98
CA GLY A 444 14.93 -8.14 -35.48
C GLY A 444 13.55 -7.55 -35.13
N TRP A 445 13.51 -6.32 -34.59
CA TRP A 445 12.29 -5.53 -34.52
C TRP A 445 12.22 -4.57 -35.70
N GLU A 446 11.07 -4.44 -36.29
CA GLU A 446 10.79 -3.51 -37.41
C GLU A 446 9.73 -2.50 -36.99
N GLU A 447 9.94 -1.24 -37.32
CA GLU A 447 8.94 -0.21 -37.04
C GLU A 447 7.71 -0.41 -37.94
N HIS A 448 6.53 -0.45 -37.33
CA HIS A 448 5.27 -0.54 -38.01
C HIS A 448 4.67 0.86 -38.18
N ILE A 449 4.67 1.36 -39.41
CA ILE A 449 4.07 2.65 -39.75
C ILE A 449 2.59 2.39 -40.10
N TYR A 450 1.71 3.03 -39.36
CA TYR A 450 0.29 3.03 -39.71
C TYR A 450 0.07 3.89 -40.94
N GLY A 451 -0.38 3.29 -42.04
CA GLY A 451 -0.77 3.99 -43.24
C GLY A 451 -2.07 4.76 -43.10
#